data_6ac31f98ef4f4dc43d6072301da17dc7
#
_entry.id   6ac31f98ef4f4dc43d6072301da17dc7
#
_cell.length_a   1.000
_cell.length_b   1.000
_cell.length_c   1.000
_cell.angle_alpha   90.00
_cell.angle_beta   90.00
_cell.angle_gamma   90.00
#
_symmetry.space_group_name_H-M   'P 1'
#
loop_
_entity.id
_entity.type
_entity.pdbx_description
1 polymer ?
#
loop_
_entity_poly.entity_id
_entity_poly.type
_entity_poly.pdbx_seq_one_letter_code
_entity_poly.pdbx_strand_id
1 'polypeptide(L)'
;VTSLDHPLADQLTVSFADIDGQDFVLSADDFDYETGKLFRLNHITPNVRFRINEDYTAIKMVEQGFGITVLPKLLLHNIPFNVCVRSFTEHFRRNLAVAYLDTPGLSPALDKFLTFVTKWAKECKLI
;
A
#
# COMPACT_ATOMS: atom_id res chain seq x y z
N VAL A 1 5.87 5.29 3.49
CA VAL A 1 7.05 5.57 2.64
C VAL A 1 7.40 7.03 2.80
N THR A 2 8.68 7.32 2.99
CA THR A 2 9.22 8.68 3.17
C THR A 2 10.50 8.83 2.36
N SER A 3 10.95 10.07 2.13
CA SER A 3 12.34 10.31 1.70
C SER A 3 13.32 9.87 2.79
N LEU A 4 14.60 9.73 2.45
CA LEU A 4 15.64 9.32 3.41
C LEU A 4 15.89 10.39 4.48
N ASP A 5 15.69 11.66 4.14
CA ASP A 5 15.92 12.82 5.04
C ASP A 5 14.69 13.20 5.87
N HIS A 6 13.58 12.46 5.73
CA HIS A 6 12.35 12.77 6.47
C HIS A 6 12.47 12.33 7.94
N PRO A 7 11.98 13.11 8.93
CA PRO A 7 12.08 12.74 10.36
C PRO A 7 11.52 11.36 10.70
N LEU A 8 10.48 10.92 10.01
CA LEU A 8 9.90 9.58 10.20
C LEU A 8 10.80 8.45 9.66
N ALA A 9 11.83 8.76 8.88
CA ALA A 9 12.77 7.76 8.38
C ALA A 9 13.67 7.19 9.48
N ASP A 10 13.91 7.94 10.54
CA ASP A 10 14.74 7.50 11.68
C ASP A 10 13.98 6.59 12.66
N GLN A 11 12.65 6.52 12.55
CA GLN A 11 11.82 5.68 13.42
C GLN A 11 11.88 4.21 12.95
N LEU A 12 11.80 3.28 13.90
CA LEU A 12 11.67 1.84 13.58
C LEU A 12 10.29 1.50 13.01
N THR A 13 9.26 2.11 13.59
CA THR A 13 7.86 1.99 13.18
C THR A 13 7.21 3.37 13.26
N VAL A 14 6.14 3.57 12.52
CA VAL A 14 5.38 4.82 12.45
C VAL A 14 3.96 4.54 12.94
N SER A 15 3.40 5.40 13.77
CA SER A 15 2.00 5.30 14.16
C SER A 15 1.10 5.99 13.14
N PHE A 16 -0.19 5.67 13.16
CA PHE A 16 -1.16 6.40 12.34
C PHE A 16 -1.22 7.88 12.71
N ALA A 17 -1.03 8.22 13.99
CA ALA A 17 -1.01 9.61 14.45
C ALA A 17 0.17 10.41 13.89
N ASP A 18 1.28 9.78 13.56
CA ASP A 18 2.45 10.45 12.98
C ASP A 18 2.20 10.95 11.54
N ILE A 19 1.11 10.49 10.90
CA ILE A 19 0.69 10.94 9.55
C ILE A 19 -0.11 12.23 9.63
N ASP A 20 -0.73 12.50 10.78
CA ASP A 20 -1.62 13.65 10.93
C ASP A 20 -0.88 14.97 10.65
N GLY A 21 -1.46 15.81 9.80
CA GLY A 21 -0.86 17.08 9.39
C GLY A 21 0.38 16.99 8.48
N GLN A 22 0.91 15.79 8.18
CA GLN A 22 2.05 15.64 7.28
C GLN A 22 1.69 15.97 5.84
N ASP A 23 2.63 16.54 5.10
CA ASP A 23 2.50 16.68 3.66
C ASP A 23 2.41 15.30 3.00
N PHE A 24 1.36 15.09 2.23
CA PHE A 24 1.00 13.76 1.74
C PHE A 24 0.83 13.72 0.23
N VAL A 25 1.44 12.71 -0.39
CA VAL A 25 1.21 12.34 -1.79
C VAL A 25 0.24 11.16 -1.79
N LEU A 26 -1.01 11.42 -2.16
CA LEU A 26 -2.05 10.41 -2.22
C LEU A 26 -1.99 9.69 -3.55
N SER A 27 -1.63 8.41 -3.53
CA SER A 27 -1.77 7.52 -4.68
C SER A 27 -3.14 6.87 -4.61
N ALA A 28 -4.06 7.36 -5.41
CA ALA A 28 -5.42 6.86 -5.45
C ALA A 28 -6.14 7.31 -6.71
N ASP A 29 -6.89 6.40 -7.29
CA ASP A 29 -7.99 6.74 -8.18
C ASP A 29 -9.09 7.50 -7.41
N ASP A 30 -10.07 8.08 -8.11
CA ASP A 30 -11.23 8.79 -7.53
C ASP A 30 -12.00 7.96 -6.47
N PHE A 31 -11.74 6.66 -6.43
CA PHE A 31 -12.27 5.67 -5.50
C PHE A 31 -11.25 5.22 -4.43
N ASP A 32 -10.42 6.10 -3.90
CA ASP A 32 -9.51 5.75 -2.80
C ASP A 32 -10.27 5.19 -1.60
N TYR A 33 -10.50 3.90 -1.67
CA TYR A 33 -11.30 3.21 -0.69
C TYR A 33 -10.51 2.87 0.58
N GLU A 34 -9.22 2.60 0.45
CA GLU A 34 -8.44 2.03 1.56
C GLU A 34 -7.67 3.07 2.36
N THR A 35 -6.90 3.93 1.71
CA THR A 35 -6.15 5.00 2.40
C THR A 35 -7.11 6.01 3.01
N GLY A 36 -8.17 6.39 2.30
CA GLY A 36 -9.24 7.23 2.84
C GLY A 36 -10.01 6.57 3.98
N LYS A 37 -10.18 5.24 3.95
CA LYS A 37 -10.76 4.49 5.07
C LYS A 37 -9.83 4.51 6.29
N LEU A 38 -8.53 4.29 6.07
CA LEU A 38 -7.53 4.39 7.13
C LEU A 38 -7.60 5.76 7.82
N PHE A 39 -7.62 6.84 7.04
CA PHE A 39 -7.69 8.19 7.58
C PHE A 39 -8.98 8.43 8.37
N ARG A 40 -10.13 8.07 7.82
CA ARG A 40 -11.43 8.25 8.51
C ARG A 40 -11.53 7.46 9.80
N LEU A 41 -11.15 6.19 9.79
CA LEU A 41 -11.25 5.32 10.97
C LEU A 41 -10.33 5.74 12.12
N ASN A 42 -9.23 6.40 11.81
CA ASN A 42 -8.22 6.81 12.80
C ASN A 42 -8.23 8.32 13.06
N HIS A 43 -9.21 9.05 12.51
CA HIS A 43 -9.35 10.51 12.66
C HIS A 43 -8.08 11.27 12.26
N ILE A 44 -7.43 10.84 11.17
CA ILE A 44 -6.21 11.43 10.63
C ILE A 44 -6.57 12.39 9.49
N THR A 45 -5.95 13.55 9.48
CA THR A 45 -6.14 14.56 8.45
C THR A 45 -4.78 14.98 7.88
N PRO A 46 -4.18 14.19 6.99
CA PRO A 46 -2.92 14.58 6.35
C PRO A 46 -3.14 15.76 5.41
N ASN A 47 -2.09 16.55 5.20
CA ASN A 47 -2.10 17.63 4.22
C ASN A 47 -1.87 17.08 2.82
N VAL A 48 -2.93 16.67 2.13
CA VAL A 48 -2.83 16.10 0.77
C VAL A 48 -2.42 17.19 -0.22
N ARG A 49 -1.13 17.22 -0.57
CA ARG A 49 -0.55 18.16 -1.52
C ARG A 49 -0.75 17.75 -2.97
N PHE A 50 -0.70 16.44 -3.24
CA PHE A 50 -0.80 15.87 -4.57
C PHE A 50 -1.69 14.63 -4.57
N ARG A 51 -2.46 14.46 -5.66
CA ARG A 51 -3.24 13.26 -5.95
C ARG A 51 -2.75 12.69 -7.28
N ILE A 52 -2.41 11.41 -7.29
CA ILE A 52 -1.77 10.74 -8.43
C ILE A 52 -2.37 9.35 -8.58
N ASN A 53 -2.66 8.96 -9.81
CA ASN A 53 -3.29 7.66 -10.10
C ASN A 53 -2.26 6.54 -10.37
N GLU A 54 -1.00 6.76 -9.99
CA GLU A 54 0.07 5.83 -10.28
C GLU A 54 1.05 5.76 -9.10
N ASP A 55 1.20 4.55 -8.54
CA ASP A 55 1.96 4.32 -7.30
C ASP A 55 3.46 4.62 -7.43
N TYR A 56 4.08 4.24 -8.56
CA TYR A 56 5.52 4.48 -8.76
C TYR A 56 5.83 5.97 -8.90
N THR A 57 4.93 6.74 -9.52
CA THR A 57 5.04 8.20 -9.59
C THR A 57 4.92 8.81 -8.19
N ALA A 58 3.99 8.33 -7.37
CA ALA A 58 3.87 8.77 -5.98
C ALA A 58 5.16 8.48 -5.19
N ILE A 59 5.74 7.29 -5.33
CA ILE A 59 7.02 6.94 -4.67
C ILE A 59 8.14 7.86 -5.15
N LYS A 60 8.21 8.16 -6.46
CA LYS A 60 9.22 9.07 -7.00
C LYS A 60 9.09 10.50 -6.47
N MET A 61 7.88 10.99 -6.27
CA MET A 61 7.64 12.29 -5.64
C MET A 61 8.07 12.29 -4.17
N VAL A 62 7.78 11.22 -3.44
CA VAL A 62 8.24 11.05 -2.05
C VAL A 62 9.77 11.03 -1.98
N GLU A 63 10.43 10.34 -2.90
CA GLU A 63 11.91 10.35 -3.01
C GLU A 63 12.47 11.77 -3.18
N GLN A 64 11.73 12.66 -3.87
CA GLN A 64 12.10 14.06 -4.06
C GLN A 64 11.66 14.99 -2.90
N GLY A 65 11.11 14.45 -1.81
CA GLY A 65 10.74 15.21 -0.63
C GLY A 65 9.39 15.95 -0.72
N PHE A 66 8.51 15.59 -1.64
CA PHE A 66 7.19 16.24 -1.76
C PHE A 66 6.17 15.82 -0.69
N GLY A 67 6.58 14.98 0.25
CA GLY A 67 5.76 14.50 1.34
C GLY A 67 5.95 13.02 1.60
N ILE A 68 4.99 12.41 2.28
CA ILE A 68 4.97 10.96 2.57
C ILE A 68 3.84 10.28 1.81
N THR A 69 3.88 8.95 1.69
CA THR A 69 2.77 8.17 1.14
C THR A 69 2.58 6.86 1.89
N VAL A 70 1.39 6.29 1.81
CA VAL A 70 1.04 4.97 2.37
C VAL A 70 0.67 4.05 1.22
N LEU A 71 1.37 2.94 1.10
CA LEU A 71 1.19 1.96 0.03
C LEU A 71 1.20 0.54 0.60
N PRO A 72 0.55 -0.43 -0.07
CA PRO A 72 0.60 -1.83 0.31
C PRO A 72 2.03 -2.38 0.32
N LYS A 73 2.38 -3.15 1.36
CA LYS A 73 3.72 -3.76 1.49
C LYS A 73 4.12 -4.60 0.27
N LEU A 74 3.15 -5.28 -0.34
CA LEU A 74 3.39 -6.12 -1.52
C LEU A 74 3.93 -5.29 -2.71
N LEU A 75 3.49 -4.07 -2.86
CA LEU A 75 3.91 -3.15 -3.92
C LEU A 75 5.31 -2.59 -3.69
N LEU A 76 5.74 -2.54 -2.43
CA LEU A 76 7.03 -2.00 -2.02
C LEU A 76 8.17 -3.03 -2.07
N HIS A 77 7.92 -4.23 -2.58
CA HIS A 77 8.94 -5.25 -2.70
C HIS A 77 9.87 -4.95 -3.89
N ASN A 78 11.17 -4.82 -3.60
CA ASN A 78 12.22 -4.57 -4.62
C ASN A 78 11.97 -3.32 -5.51
N ILE A 79 11.46 -2.24 -4.93
CA ILE A 79 11.30 -0.97 -5.65
C ILE A 79 12.65 -0.31 -5.94
N PRO A 80 12.85 0.27 -7.15
CA PRO A 80 14.10 0.89 -7.55
C PRO A 80 14.17 2.38 -7.15
N PHE A 81 13.82 2.71 -5.90
CA PHE A 81 13.77 4.09 -5.40
C PHE A 81 14.53 4.23 -4.08
N ASN A 82 15.17 5.39 -3.90
CA ASN A 82 15.89 5.74 -2.67
C ASN A 82 14.92 6.33 -1.64
N VAL A 83 14.09 5.49 -1.06
CA VAL A 83 13.09 5.86 -0.07
C VAL A 83 13.21 5.01 1.18
N CYS A 84 12.69 5.51 2.29
CA CYS A 84 12.57 4.76 3.53
C CYS A 84 11.17 4.17 3.64
N VAL A 85 11.10 2.86 3.88
CA VAL A 85 9.84 2.14 4.11
C VAL A 85 9.76 1.77 5.59
N ARG A 86 8.72 2.22 6.28
CA ARG A 86 8.44 1.86 7.68
C ARG A 86 7.08 1.21 7.80
N SER A 87 7.00 0.20 8.64
CA SER A 87 5.73 -0.44 8.98
C SER A 87 4.99 0.39 10.03
N PHE A 88 3.67 0.28 10.03
CA PHE A 88 2.87 0.85 11.10
C PHE A 88 3.01 0.05 12.40
N THR A 89 2.87 0.75 13.52
CA THR A 89 2.72 0.14 14.84
C THR A 89 1.39 -0.59 14.93
N GLU A 90 0.36 0.01 14.34
CA GLU A 90 -0.99 -0.54 14.29
C GLU A 90 -1.16 -1.52 13.13
N HIS A 91 -2.09 -2.44 13.29
CA HIS A 91 -2.39 -3.41 12.27
C HIS A 91 -3.46 -2.89 11.29
N PHE A 92 -3.04 -2.59 10.09
CA PHE A 92 -3.93 -2.32 8.98
C PHE A 92 -3.65 -3.32 7.85
N ARG A 93 -4.65 -4.08 7.46
CA ARG A 93 -4.52 -5.14 6.47
C ARG A 93 -5.46 -4.93 5.30
N ARG A 94 -4.97 -5.20 4.12
CA ARG A 94 -5.74 -5.30 2.89
C ARG A 94 -6.02 -6.77 2.59
N ASN A 95 -7.29 -7.08 2.36
CA ASN A 95 -7.68 -8.41 1.91
C ASN A 95 -7.65 -8.46 0.39
N LEU A 96 -6.89 -9.38 -0.16
CA LEU A 96 -6.88 -9.67 -1.59
C LEU A 96 -7.72 -10.92 -1.84
N ALA A 97 -8.47 -10.94 -2.92
CA ALA A 97 -9.27 -12.08 -3.32
C ALA A 97 -9.15 -12.33 -4.83
N VAL A 98 -9.25 -13.59 -5.21
CA VAL A 98 -9.45 -13.99 -6.60
C VAL A 98 -10.94 -14.26 -6.79
N ALA A 99 -11.57 -13.53 -7.70
CA ALA A 99 -12.97 -13.75 -8.07
C ALA A 99 -13.06 -14.43 -9.44
N TYR A 100 -13.93 -15.40 -9.55
CA TYR A 100 -14.20 -16.10 -10.82
C TYR A 100 -15.67 -16.51 -10.88
N LEU A 101 -16.16 -16.74 -12.10
CA LEU A 101 -17.52 -17.23 -12.31
C LEU A 101 -17.59 -18.70 -11.92
N ASP A 102 -18.51 -19.02 -11.01
CA ASP A 102 -18.80 -20.41 -10.62
C ASP A 102 -19.69 -21.05 -11.69
N THR A 103 -19.05 -21.55 -12.74
CA THR A 103 -19.71 -22.27 -13.84
C THR A 103 -19.43 -23.76 -13.73
N PRO A 104 -20.40 -24.63 -14.06
CA PRO A 104 -20.16 -26.06 -14.11
C PRO A 104 -19.02 -26.39 -15.10
N GLY A 105 -17.93 -27.00 -14.58
CA GLY A 105 -16.76 -27.34 -15.38
C GLY A 105 -15.80 -26.18 -15.57
N LEU A 106 -15.05 -25.83 -14.50
CA LEU A 106 -13.91 -24.94 -14.63
C LEU A 106 -12.97 -25.44 -15.74
N SER A 107 -12.46 -24.52 -16.55
CA SER A 107 -11.45 -24.94 -17.53
C SER A 107 -10.22 -25.49 -16.81
N PRO A 108 -9.54 -26.52 -17.36
CA PRO A 108 -8.33 -27.09 -16.74
C PRO A 108 -7.23 -26.04 -16.48
N ALA A 109 -7.19 -24.98 -17.27
CA ALA A 109 -6.26 -23.87 -17.08
C ALA A 109 -6.61 -23.05 -15.84
N LEU A 110 -7.89 -22.73 -15.63
CA LEU A 110 -8.36 -21.98 -14.46
C LEU A 110 -8.17 -22.79 -13.18
N ASP A 111 -8.47 -24.09 -13.18
CA ASP A 111 -8.26 -24.95 -12.03
C ASP A 111 -6.77 -25.01 -11.62
N LYS A 112 -5.87 -25.18 -12.58
CA LYS A 112 -4.42 -25.13 -12.32
C LYS A 112 -3.97 -23.75 -11.81
N PHE A 113 -4.50 -22.67 -12.36
CA PHE A 113 -4.19 -21.31 -11.91
C PHE A 113 -4.61 -21.09 -10.46
N LEU A 114 -5.83 -21.46 -10.10
CA LEU A 114 -6.33 -21.32 -8.73
C LEU A 114 -5.50 -22.14 -7.73
N THR A 115 -5.14 -23.37 -8.11
CA THR A 115 -4.26 -24.23 -7.31
C THR A 115 -2.88 -23.59 -7.11
N PHE A 116 -2.30 -23.06 -8.19
CA PHE A 116 -1.01 -22.39 -8.15
C PHE A 116 -1.05 -21.14 -7.27
N VAL A 117 -2.02 -20.25 -7.46
CA VAL A 117 -2.15 -18.99 -6.71
C VAL A 117 -2.32 -19.29 -5.21
N THR A 118 -3.15 -20.26 -4.86
CA THR A 118 -3.36 -20.65 -3.46
C THR A 118 -2.07 -21.16 -2.82
N LYS A 119 -1.31 -22.01 -3.53
CA LYS A 119 -0.02 -22.50 -3.07
C LYS A 119 0.99 -21.35 -2.92
N TRP A 120 1.13 -20.53 -3.94
CA TRP A 120 2.04 -19.37 -3.94
C TRP A 120 1.72 -18.41 -2.80
N ALA A 121 0.44 -18.09 -2.56
CA ALA A 121 0.05 -17.19 -1.48
C ALA A 121 0.43 -17.71 -0.09
N LYS A 122 0.34 -19.03 0.12
CA LYS A 122 0.82 -19.68 1.35
C LYS A 122 2.34 -19.60 1.51
N GLU A 123 3.08 -19.88 0.44
CA GLU A 123 4.55 -19.81 0.44
C GLU A 123 5.04 -18.39 0.70
N CYS A 124 4.37 -17.37 0.15
CA CYS A 124 4.66 -15.96 0.39
C CYS A 124 4.12 -15.42 1.72
N LYS A 125 3.47 -16.25 2.55
CA LYS A 125 2.84 -15.85 3.82
C LYS A 125 1.83 -14.70 3.65
N LEU A 126 1.08 -14.72 2.55
CA LEU A 126 0.03 -13.75 2.26
C LEU A 126 -1.32 -14.17 2.86
N ILE A 127 -1.48 -15.48 3.14
CA ILE A 127 -2.64 -16.09 3.80
C ILE A 127 -2.18 -17.05 4.88
#